data_8f93179d1c76304fe0f0b97c4faf6a26
#
_entry.id   8f93179d1c76304fe0f0b97c4faf6a26
#
_cell.length_a   1.000
_cell.length_b   1.000
_cell.length_c   1.000
_cell.angle_alpha   90.00
_cell.angle_beta   90.00
_cell.angle_gamma   90.00
#
_symmetry.space_group_name_H-M   'P 1'
#
loop_
_entity.id
_entity.type
_entity.pdbx_description
1 polymer ?
#
loop_
_entity_poly.entity_id
_entity_poly.type
_entity_poly.pdbx_seq_one_letter_code
_entity_poly.pdbx_strand_id
1 'polypeptide(L)'
;MVAAALVLGASAVMADAPDSPTFPQEKIQQGAAIYSQNCAPCHGPRMRDPDAAFDLRKFPPDQKSRFVQSVSKGKNAMPPWGDLFKGDEIEALWAYVMAGERQ
;
A
#
# COMPACT_ATOMS: atom_id res chain seq x y z
N MET A 1 16.48 -5.38 49.50
CA MET A 1 16.29 -5.43 49.02
C MET A 1 15.68 -5.26 48.01
N VAL A 2 15.40 -5.19 47.36
CA VAL A 2 14.87 -5.09 46.49
C VAL A 2 14.35 -4.85 45.54
N ALA A 3 14.08 -4.72 45.12
CA ALA A 3 13.61 -4.51 44.31
C ALA A 3 13.19 -4.38 43.27
N ALA A 4 13.00 -4.38 42.80
CA ALA A 4 12.63 -4.32 41.88
C ALA A 4 12.00 -4.01 40.94
N ALA A 5 11.75 -3.90 40.41
CA ALA A 5 11.19 -3.60 39.59
C ALA A 5 10.74 -3.53 38.51
N LEU A 6 10.59 -3.51 37.93
CA LEU A 6 10.16 -3.42 36.97
C LEU A 6 9.55 -3.11 35.96
N VAL A 7 9.35 -3.00 35.41
CA VAL A 7 8.78 -2.74 34.53
C VAL A 7 8.34 -2.64 33.54
N LEU A 8 8.15 -2.56 33.08
CA LEU A 8 7.71 -2.47 32.16
C LEU A 8 7.27 -2.17 31.18
N GLY A 9 7.14 -2.07 30.78
CA GLY A 9 6.96 -1.89 29.86
C GLY A 9 6.23 -1.70 29.08
N ALA A 10 5.80 -1.39 28.67
CA ALA A 10 5.11 -1.07 28.01
C ALA A 10 4.74 -1.02 26.89
N SER A 11 4.68 -1.21 26.45
CA SER A 11 4.35 -1.27 25.46
C SER A 11 3.59 -0.72 24.67
N ALA A 12 3.55 -0.19 24.41
CA ALA A 12 3.08 0.51 23.71
C ALA A 12 2.52 0.22 22.60
N VAL A 13 1.85 0.18 22.34
CA VAL A 13 1.29 -0.17 21.41
C VAL A 13 0.76 0.71 20.68
N MET A 14 0.88 0.99 19.90
CA MET A 14 0.51 1.77 19.20
C MET A 14 -0.52 1.63 18.58
N ALA A 15 -1.16 2.10 18.61
CA ALA A 15 -2.24 2.01 18.13
C ALA A 15 -2.36 2.42 16.86
N ASP A 16 -2.69 1.86 16.01
CA ASP A 16 -2.95 2.30 14.79
C ASP A 16 -4.17 3.07 14.74
N ALA A 17 -4.29 3.98 13.91
CA ALA A 17 -5.56 4.62 13.66
C ALA A 17 -6.52 3.57 13.19
N PRO A 18 -7.73 3.56 13.72
CA PRO A 18 -8.67 2.50 13.37
C PRO A 18 -8.97 2.41 11.89
N ASP A 19 -8.90 3.55 11.17
CA ASP A 19 -9.22 3.57 9.77
C ASP A 19 -8.04 3.37 8.88
N SER A 20 -6.85 3.21 9.43
CA SER A 20 -5.66 3.11 8.63
C SER A 20 -5.18 1.68 8.62
N PRO A 21 -5.18 1.05 7.46
CA PRO A 21 -4.60 -0.29 7.38
C PRO A 21 -3.12 -0.25 7.70
N THR A 22 -2.64 -1.30 8.33
CA THR A 22 -1.22 -1.44 8.59
C THR A 22 -0.68 -2.60 7.80
N PHE A 23 0.56 -2.44 7.36
CA PHE A 23 1.20 -3.43 6.52
C PHE A 23 2.63 -3.63 6.96
N PRO A 24 3.15 -4.84 6.81
CA PRO A 24 4.58 -5.05 7.06
C PRO A 24 5.42 -4.20 6.14
N GLN A 25 6.52 -3.70 6.65
CA GLN A 25 7.39 -2.84 5.87
C GLN A 25 7.91 -3.54 4.62
N GLU A 26 8.20 -4.82 4.72
CA GLU A 26 8.67 -5.58 3.57
C GLU A 26 7.65 -5.59 2.45
N LYS A 27 6.38 -5.66 2.82
CA LYS A 27 5.30 -5.68 1.84
C LYS A 27 5.21 -4.35 1.13
N ILE A 28 5.32 -3.28 1.87
CA ILE A 28 5.30 -1.94 1.31
C ILE A 28 6.47 -1.77 0.33
N GLN A 29 7.65 -2.24 0.70
CA GLN A 29 8.82 -2.13 -0.15
C GLN A 29 8.69 -2.98 -1.41
N GLN A 30 8.13 -4.16 -1.29
CA GLN A 30 7.86 -4.99 -2.44
C GLN A 30 6.90 -4.28 -3.40
N GLY A 31 5.85 -3.71 -2.86
CA GLY A 31 4.89 -2.95 -3.66
C GLY A 31 5.51 -1.74 -4.31
N ALA A 32 6.40 -1.06 -3.60
CA ALA A 32 7.09 0.10 -4.16
C ALA A 32 7.91 -0.28 -5.39
N ALA A 33 8.59 -1.41 -5.33
CA ALA A 33 9.39 -1.86 -6.46
C ALA A 33 8.51 -2.21 -7.66
N ILE A 34 7.42 -2.92 -7.43
CA ILE A 34 6.49 -3.26 -8.50
C ILE A 34 5.88 -2.00 -9.09
N TYR A 35 5.48 -1.08 -8.24
CA TYR A 35 4.87 0.17 -8.68
C TYR A 35 5.84 0.96 -9.56
N SER A 36 7.07 1.09 -9.11
CA SER A 36 8.03 1.93 -9.81
C SER A 36 8.31 1.41 -11.21
N GLN A 37 8.28 0.10 -11.39
CA GLN A 37 8.57 -0.49 -12.68
C GLN A 37 7.38 -0.51 -13.63
N ASN A 38 6.16 -0.55 -13.10
CA ASN A 38 5.01 -0.86 -13.93
C ASN A 38 3.90 0.19 -13.89
N CYS A 39 3.78 0.91 -12.81
CA CYS A 39 2.66 1.83 -12.60
C CYS A 39 3.07 3.28 -12.70
N ALA A 40 4.31 3.58 -12.35
CA ALA A 40 4.79 4.95 -12.33
C ALA A 40 4.72 5.65 -13.70
N PRO A 41 4.90 4.95 -14.83
CA PRO A 41 4.80 5.66 -16.11
C PRO A 41 3.50 6.41 -16.31
N CYS A 42 2.41 5.92 -15.73
CA CYS A 42 1.12 6.59 -15.84
C CYS A 42 0.72 7.31 -14.56
N HIS A 43 0.99 6.69 -13.42
CA HIS A 43 0.53 7.24 -12.14
C HIS A 43 1.54 8.14 -11.45
N GLY A 44 2.71 8.31 -12.06
CA GLY A 44 3.73 9.20 -11.54
C GLY A 44 4.67 8.50 -10.56
N PRO A 45 5.93 8.94 -10.53
CA PRO A 45 6.88 8.37 -9.57
C PRO A 45 6.40 8.67 -8.16
N ARG A 46 6.41 7.63 -7.33
CA ARG A 46 5.96 7.74 -5.94
C ARG A 46 4.51 8.23 -5.85
N MET A 47 3.71 7.92 -6.86
CA MET A 47 2.31 8.31 -6.94
C MET A 47 2.09 9.83 -6.98
N ARG A 48 3.11 10.57 -7.40
CA ARG A 48 3.03 12.02 -7.48
C ARG A 48 2.90 12.43 -8.94
N ASP A 49 2.23 13.54 -9.16
CA ASP A 49 2.07 14.12 -10.50
C ASP A 49 1.54 13.08 -11.49
N PRO A 50 0.36 12.51 -11.20
CA PRO A 50 -0.15 11.40 -12.02
C PRO A 50 -0.63 11.80 -13.41
N ASP A 51 -0.54 13.06 -13.77
CA ASP A 51 -0.97 13.52 -15.07
C ASP A 51 -2.46 13.21 -15.26
N ALA A 52 -2.84 12.41 -16.24
CA ALA A 52 -4.25 12.11 -16.48
C ALA A 52 -4.77 10.96 -15.65
N ALA A 53 -3.91 10.20 -14.99
CA ALA A 53 -4.35 9.05 -14.21
C ALA A 53 -4.89 9.47 -12.86
N PHE A 54 -5.67 8.60 -12.25
CA PHE A 54 -6.20 8.85 -10.91
C PHE A 54 -5.06 8.96 -9.90
N ASP A 55 -5.17 9.90 -8.98
CA ASP A 55 -4.18 10.07 -7.92
C ASP A 55 -4.38 8.96 -6.89
N LEU A 56 -3.51 7.96 -6.94
CA LEU A 56 -3.65 6.78 -6.10
C LEU A 56 -3.52 7.09 -4.62
N ARG A 57 -2.93 8.22 -4.26
CA ARG A 57 -2.85 8.60 -2.86
C ARG A 57 -4.22 8.91 -2.28
N LYS A 58 -5.20 9.12 -3.14
CA LYS A 58 -6.58 9.39 -2.72
C LYS A 58 -7.48 8.17 -2.79
N PHE A 59 -6.94 7.01 -3.08
CA PHE A 59 -7.76 5.81 -3.22
C PHE A 59 -8.37 5.44 -1.86
N PRO A 60 -9.67 5.16 -1.81
CA PRO A 60 -10.33 4.87 -0.53
C PRO A 60 -9.83 3.57 0.10
N PRO A 61 -9.45 3.61 1.37
CA PRO A 61 -8.93 2.39 2.03
C PRO A 61 -9.94 1.27 2.16
N ASP A 62 -11.23 1.59 2.12
CA ASP A 62 -12.27 0.58 2.28
C ASP A 62 -12.70 -0.03 0.96
N GLN A 63 -11.98 0.23 -0.12
CA GLN A 63 -12.36 -0.29 -1.43
C GLN A 63 -11.25 -1.13 -2.06
N LYS A 64 -10.66 -1.99 -1.25
CA LYS A 64 -9.59 -2.85 -1.72
C LYS A 64 -10.02 -3.73 -2.88
N SER A 65 -11.23 -4.27 -2.83
CA SER A 65 -11.67 -5.15 -3.90
C SER A 65 -11.75 -4.43 -5.24
N ARG A 66 -12.14 -3.16 -5.22
CA ARG A 66 -12.15 -2.36 -6.44
C ARG A 66 -10.73 -2.16 -6.97
N PHE A 67 -9.79 -1.93 -6.07
CA PHE A 67 -8.38 -1.81 -6.46
C PHE A 67 -7.89 -3.09 -7.12
N VAL A 68 -8.11 -4.22 -6.46
CA VAL A 68 -7.67 -5.50 -6.99
C VAL A 68 -8.28 -5.77 -8.35
N GLN A 69 -9.55 -5.48 -8.50
CA GLN A 69 -10.24 -5.72 -9.74
C GLN A 69 -9.70 -4.82 -10.86
N SER A 70 -9.48 -3.55 -10.57
CA SER A 70 -8.96 -2.62 -11.57
C SER A 70 -7.56 -3.00 -12.02
N VAL A 71 -6.70 -3.40 -11.08
CA VAL A 71 -5.36 -3.83 -11.42
C VAL A 71 -5.40 -5.12 -12.22
N SER A 72 -6.22 -6.06 -11.79
CA SER A 72 -6.25 -7.39 -12.43
C SER A 72 -6.87 -7.36 -13.82
N LYS A 73 -7.94 -6.62 -13.98
CA LYS A 73 -8.71 -6.65 -15.22
C LYS A 73 -8.53 -5.43 -16.09
N GLY A 74 -7.88 -4.41 -15.56
CA GLY A 74 -7.73 -3.16 -16.27
C GLY A 74 -8.95 -2.29 -16.14
N LYS A 75 -8.79 -1.03 -16.51
CA LYS A 75 -9.90 -0.08 -16.48
C LYS A 75 -9.57 1.07 -17.41
N ASN A 76 -10.44 1.32 -18.37
CA ASN A 76 -10.22 2.37 -19.36
C ASN A 76 -8.86 2.14 -20.05
N ALA A 77 -7.96 3.11 -20.00
CA ALA A 77 -6.65 2.97 -20.63
C ALA A 77 -5.66 2.15 -19.81
N MET A 78 -6.00 1.82 -18.58
CA MET A 78 -5.12 1.02 -17.73
C MET A 78 -5.19 -0.44 -18.16
N PRO A 79 -4.04 -1.05 -18.47
CA PRO A 79 -4.07 -2.44 -18.93
C PRO A 79 -4.31 -3.42 -17.78
N PRO A 80 -4.73 -4.64 -18.11
CA PRO A 80 -4.91 -5.65 -17.08
C PRO A 80 -3.57 -6.28 -16.68
N TRP A 81 -3.35 -6.37 -15.38
CA TRP A 81 -2.09 -6.90 -14.86
C TRP A 81 -2.27 -8.27 -14.19
N GLY A 82 -3.50 -8.79 -14.19
CA GLY A 82 -3.80 -10.02 -13.44
C GLY A 82 -3.01 -11.23 -13.86
N ASP A 83 -2.61 -11.30 -15.13
CA ASP A 83 -1.82 -12.43 -15.60
C ASP A 83 -0.33 -12.23 -15.39
N LEU A 84 0.09 -11.02 -15.05
CA LEU A 84 1.50 -10.72 -14.83
C LEU A 84 1.88 -10.74 -13.37
N PHE A 85 0.96 -10.38 -12.50
CA PHE A 85 1.23 -10.29 -11.07
C PHE A 85 0.48 -11.37 -10.33
N LYS A 86 1.19 -12.05 -9.44
CA LYS A 86 0.55 -13.01 -8.55
C LYS A 86 -0.24 -12.27 -7.49
N GLY A 87 -1.11 -13.02 -6.80
CA GLY A 87 -1.95 -12.42 -5.77
C GLY A 87 -1.16 -11.68 -4.71
N ASP A 88 -0.04 -12.24 -4.27
CA ASP A 88 0.77 -11.60 -3.24
C ASP A 88 1.44 -10.33 -3.77
N GLU A 89 1.69 -10.26 -5.06
CA GLU A 89 2.24 -9.04 -5.66
C GLU A 89 1.20 -7.94 -5.73
N ILE A 90 -0.03 -8.28 -6.04
CA ILE A 90 -1.11 -7.30 -6.01
C ILE A 90 -1.37 -6.84 -4.60
N GLU A 91 -1.26 -7.75 -3.62
CA GLU A 91 -1.35 -7.36 -2.22
C GLU A 91 -0.24 -6.39 -1.83
N ALA A 92 0.95 -6.61 -2.35
CA ALA A 92 2.06 -5.70 -2.09
C ALA A 92 1.81 -4.33 -2.70
N LEU A 93 1.27 -4.30 -3.91
CA LEU A 93 0.89 -3.03 -4.52
C LEU A 93 -0.14 -2.29 -3.66
N TRP A 94 -1.13 -3.02 -3.17
CA TRP A 94 -2.13 -2.42 -2.28
C TRP A 94 -1.47 -1.83 -1.04
N ALA A 95 -0.53 -2.58 -0.44
CA ALA A 95 0.18 -2.09 0.74
C ALA A 95 0.94 -0.80 0.43
N TYR A 96 1.59 -0.74 -0.71
CA TYR A 96 2.31 0.47 -1.08
C TYR A 96 1.36 1.64 -1.32
N VAL A 97 0.27 1.40 -2.03
CA VAL A 97 -0.68 2.47 -2.33
C VAL A 97 -1.28 3.02 -1.03
N MET A 98 -1.58 2.13 -0.09
CA MET A 98 -2.21 2.56 1.16
C MET A 98 -1.24 3.22 2.12
N ALA A 99 -0.01 2.74 2.20
CA ALA A 99 0.88 3.15 3.28
C ALA A 99 2.23 3.69 2.81
N GLY A 100 2.58 3.50 1.56
CA GLY A 100 3.94 3.80 1.13
C GLY A 100 4.26 5.28 1.03
N GLU A 101 3.32 6.07 0.55
CA GLU A 101 3.58 7.49 0.29
C GLU A 101 2.53 8.41 0.88
N ARG A 102 1.61 7.88 1.65
CA ARG A 102 0.57 8.73 2.23
C ARG A 102 1.11 9.48 3.42
N GLN A 103 0.64 10.68 3.57
CA GLN A 103 1.06 11.55 4.66
C GLN A 103 -0.06 11.68 5.67
#